data_35979236cb5356c37ca628e8491bd48e
#
_entry.id   35979236cb5356c37ca628e8491bd48e
#
_cell.length_a   1.000
_cell.length_b   1.000
_cell.length_c   1.000
_cell.angle_alpha   90.00
_cell.angle_beta   90.00
_cell.angle_gamma   90.00
#
_symmetry.space_group_name_H-M   'P 1'
#
loop_
_entity.id
_entity.type
_entity.pdbx_description
1 polymer ?
#
loop_
_entity_poly.entity_id
_entity_poly.type
_entity_poly.pdbx_seq_one_letter_code
_entity_poly.pdbx_strand_id
1 'polypeptide(L)'
;RVGLITYGESVNVISPDTGERHLYRLLTALAEIKAKGSLGLHTILGDLRNFTPRSPVMVISTLENDKTSATALREITARGFKLTVIAPDTLDYDRDSRIISPTVYFTASASLDNKITEARSLGARAMRWNPDSVLSTSLAEVIR
;
A
#
# COMPACT_ATOMS: atom_id res chain seq x y z
N ARG A 1 -2.89 -13.35 13.70
CA ARG A 1 -3.53 -12.06 14.00
C ARG A 1 -3.31 -11.11 12.85
N VAL A 2 -4.35 -10.43 12.41
CA VAL A 2 -4.31 -9.43 11.34
C VAL A 2 -4.94 -8.15 11.86
N GLY A 3 -4.30 -7.02 11.64
CA GLY A 3 -4.85 -5.68 11.89
C GLY A 3 -4.95 -4.91 10.57
N LEU A 4 -5.69 -3.83 10.56
CA LEU A 4 -5.88 -2.99 9.39
C LEU A 4 -5.77 -1.52 9.79
N ILE A 5 -5.05 -0.76 9.01
CA ILE A 5 -5.07 0.71 9.05
C ILE A 5 -5.48 1.19 7.67
N THR A 6 -6.53 1.96 7.60
CA THR A 6 -6.93 2.67 6.37
C THR A 6 -6.72 4.16 6.55
N TYR A 7 -6.31 4.84 5.48
CA TYR A 7 -6.08 6.28 5.49
C TYR A 7 -6.57 6.91 4.17
N GLY A 8 -6.90 8.16 4.23
CA GLY A 8 -7.46 8.89 3.08
C GLY A 8 -8.13 10.18 3.56
N GLU A 9 -9.41 10.18 3.81
CA GLU A 9 -10.13 11.29 4.43
C GLU A 9 -9.93 11.31 5.96
N SER A 10 -9.83 10.13 6.55
CA SER A 10 -9.53 9.91 7.96
C SER A 10 -8.67 8.66 8.13
N VAL A 11 -8.09 8.50 9.30
CA VAL A 11 -7.39 7.26 9.68
C VAL A 11 -8.35 6.39 10.47
N ASN A 12 -8.53 5.13 10.05
CA ASN A 12 -9.26 4.13 10.79
C ASN A 12 -8.33 2.97 11.15
N VAL A 13 -8.32 2.57 12.42
CA VAL A 13 -7.44 1.54 12.95
C VAL A 13 -8.24 0.39 13.53
N ILE A 14 -7.99 -0.81 13.02
CA ILE A 14 -8.50 -2.07 13.57
C ILE A 14 -7.30 -2.84 14.12
N SER A 15 -7.26 -2.98 15.45
CA SER A 15 -6.19 -3.68 16.13
C SER A 15 -6.09 -5.15 15.73
N PRO A 16 -4.87 -5.75 15.74
CA PRO A 16 -4.68 -7.13 15.36
C PRO A 16 -5.42 -8.12 16.25
N ASP A 17 -6.27 -8.96 15.64
CA ASP A 17 -7.01 -10.02 16.30
C ASP A 17 -7.16 -11.23 15.36
N THR A 18 -7.89 -12.27 15.80
CA THR A 18 -8.15 -13.52 15.08
C THR A 18 -9.63 -13.87 15.12
N GLY A 19 -9.99 -14.85 14.30
CA GLY A 19 -11.33 -15.42 14.29
C GLY A 19 -12.25 -14.82 13.23
N GLU A 20 -13.37 -15.50 13.02
CA GLU A 20 -14.33 -15.19 11.95
C GLU A 20 -14.99 -13.83 12.12
N ARG A 21 -15.38 -13.50 13.34
CA ARG A 21 -15.96 -12.18 13.66
C ARG A 21 -15.01 -11.03 13.32
N HIS A 22 -13.72 -11.24 13.59
CA HIS A 22 -12.69 -10.25 13.27
C HIS A 22 -12.51 -10.13 11.75
N LEU A 23 -12.50 -11.25 11.02
CA LEU A 23 -12.46 -11.25 9.56
C LEU A 23 -13.62 -10.44 8.96
N TYR A 24 -14.85 -10.67 9.43
CA TYR A 24 -16.00 -9.89 8.97
C TYR A 24 -15.83 -8.38 9.24
N ARG A 25 -15.28 -8.02 10.39
CA ARG A 25 -15.00 -6.63 10.73
C ARG A 25 -13.99 -5.98 9.76
N LEU A 26 -12.93 -6.72 9.39
CA LEU A 26 -11.95 -6.27 8.40
C LEU A 26 -12.58 -6.10 7.01
N LEU A 27 -13.36 -7.09 6.57
CA LEU A 27 -14.04 -7.05 5.26
C LEU A 27 -15.03 -5.90 5.17
N THR A 28 -15.80 -5.65 6.23
CA THR A 28 -16.72 -4.50 6.30
C THR A 28 -15.96 -3.19 6.18
N ALA A 29 -14.89 -3.02 6.93
CA ALA A 29 -14.08 -1.81 6.86
C ALA A 29 -13.47 -1.60 5.46
N LEU A 30 -13.02 -2.68 4.80
CA LEU A 30 -12.52 -2.60 3.43
C LEU A 30 -13.61 -2.22 2.42
N ALA A 31 -14.83 -2.73 2.59
CA ALA A 31 -15.96 -2.41 1.72
C ALA A 31 -16.44 -0.94 1.86
N GLU A 32 -16.19 -0.33 3.01
CA GLU A 32 -16.55 1.07 3.29
C GLU A 32 -15.49 2.08 2.82
N ILE A 33 -14.30 1.62 2.39
CA ILE A 33 -13.24 2.51 1.90
C ILE A 33 -13.73 3.26 0.65
N LYS A 34 -13.57 4.58 0.71
CA LYS A 34 -13.80 5.45 -0.44
C LYS A 34 -12.47 6.06 -0.89
N ALA A 35 -12.27 6.14 -2.20
CA ALA A 35 -11.10 6.80 -2.78
C ALA A 35 -11.23 8.34 -2.62
N LYS A 36 -11.16 8.82 -1.38
CA LYS A 36 -11.30 10.22 -1.01
C LYS A 36 -10.22 10.60 0.01
N GLY A 37 -9.91 11.90 0.05
CA GLY A 37 -8.99 12.46 1.03
C GLY A 37 -7.58 12.68 0.50
N SER A 38 -6.77 13.35 1.30
CA SER A 38 -5.41 13.78 0.97
C SER A 38 -4.38 13.38 2.05
N LEU A 39 -4.78 12.53 3.00
CA LEU A 39 -3.86 12.08 4.04
C LEU A 39 -2.81 11.15 3.42
N GLY A 40 -1.54 11.47 3.64
CA GLY A 40 -0.43 10.65 3.17
C GLY A 40 -0.07 9.51 4.14
N LEU A 41 0.76 8.60 3.68
CA LEU A 41 1.19 7.41 4.44
C LEU A 41 1.82 7.75 5.80
N HIS A 42 2.45 8.93 5.95
CA HIS A 42 3.06 9.35 7.21
C HIS A 42 2.07 9.46 8.37
N THR A 43 0.80 9.69 8.08
CA THR A 43 -0.23 9.86 9.12
C THR A 43 -0.44 8.60 9.97
N ILE A 44 -0.17 7.43 9.42
CA ILE A 44 -0.33 6.15 10.12
C ILE A 44 0.82 5.81 11.07
N LEU A 45 1.93 6.55 11.03
CA LEU A 45 3.14 6.22 11.80
C LEU A 45 2.92 6.23 13.32
N GLY A 46 2.00 7.08 13.79
CA GLY A 46 1.57 7.11 15.19
C GLY A 46 0.87 5.82 15.61
N ASP A 47 -0.01 5.33 14.76
CA ASP A 47 -0.88 4.18 15.02
C ASP A 47 -0.13 2.85 14.95
N LEU A 48 0.98 2.80 14.20
CA LEU A 48 1.85 1.63 14.17
C LEU A 48 2.44 1.25 15.54
N ARG A 49 2.44 2.16 16.50
CA ARG A 49 2.86 1.86 17.89
C ARG A 49 1.97 0.83 18.57
N ASN A 50 0.74 0.69 18.09
CA ASN A 50 -0.25 -0.27 18.61
C ASN A 50 -0.03 -1.69 18.04
N PHE A 51 0.92 -1.85 17.13
CA PHE A 51 1.24 -3.13 16.50
C PHE A 51 2.53 -3.72 17.08
N THR A 52 2.60 -5.05 17.12
CA THR A 52 3.77 -5.74 17.65
C THR A 52 5.01 -5.39 16.81
N PRO A 53 6.12 -4.93 17.43
CA PRO A 53 7.36 -4.67 16.71
C PRO A 53 7.83 -5.91 15.92
N ARG A 54 8.47 -5.69 14.78
CA ARG A 54 8.96 -6.73 13.86
C ARG A 54 7.86 -7.55 13.17
N SER A 55 6.59 -7.22 13.35
CA SER A 55 5.51 -7.83 12.58
C SER A 55 5.66 -7.53 11.10
N PRO A 56 5.19 -8.41 10.21
CA PRO A 56 5.04 -8.06 8.80
C PRO A 56 4.03 -6.92 8.65
N VAL A 57 4.39 -5.90 7.88
CA VAL A 57 3.51 -4.80 7.48
C VAL A 57 3.40 -4.82 5.97
N MET A 58 2.18 -4.83 5.48
CA MET A 58 1.88 -4.73 4.06
C MET A 58 1.22 -3.37 3.79
N VAL A 59 1.82 -2.58 2.93
CA VAL A 59 1.28 -1.31 2.44
C VAL A 59 0.74 -1.53 1.04
N ILE A 60 -0.55 -1.24 0.84
CA ILE A 60 -1.19 -1.25 -0.48
C ILE A 60 -1.51 0.21 -0.81
N SER A 61 -0.83 0.76 -1.80
CA SER A 61 -0.99 2.17 -2.20
C SER A 61 -0.44 2.36 -3.60
N THR A 62 -1.07 3.22 -4.40
CA THR A 62 -0.52 3.64 -5.70
C THR A 62 0.77 4.45 -5.54
N LEU A 63 1.06 4.95 -4.33
CA LEU A 63 2.19 5.84 -4.03
C LEU A 63 2.16 7.15 -4.83
N GLU A 64 1.13 7.38 -5.62
CA GLU A 64 0.94 8.60 -6.39
C GLU A 64 0.59 9.76 -5.47
N ASN A 65 1.06 10.94 -5.85
CA ASN A 65 0.77 12.19 -5.14
C ASN A 65 1.14 12.24 -3.63
N ASP A 66 1.74 11.18 -3.09
CA ASP A 66 2.23 11.16 -1.71
C ASP A 66 3.72 11.48 -1.64
N LYS A 67 4.03 12.77 -1.46
CA LYS A 67 5.41 13.26 -1.30
C LYS A 67 6.07 12.76 -0.01
N THR A 68 5.29 12.22 0.92
CA THR A 68 5.75 11.76 2.23
C THR A 68 5.96 10.26 2.28
N SER A 69 5.57 9.52 1.24
CA SER A 69 5.61 8.05 1.21
C SER A 69 7.02 7.51 1.48
N ALA A 70 8.06 8.05 0.83
CA ALA A 70 9.43 7.62 1.05
C ALA A 70 9.90 7.78 2.50
N THR A 71 9.57 8.92 3.12
CA THR A 71 9.91 9.17 4.52
C THR A 71 9.15 8.21 5.44
N ALA A 72 7.88 7.96 5.17
CA ALA A 72 7.07 7.02 5.94
C ALA A 72 7.59 5.58 5.81
N LEU A 73 7.90 5.11 4.61
CA LEU A 73 8.46 3.77 4.38
C LEU A 73 9.80 3.58 5.08
N ARG A 74 10.67 4.60 5.03
CA ARG A 74 11.94 4.60 5.77
C ARG A 74 11.73 4.48 7.27
N GLU A 75 10.78 5.21 7.84
CA GLU A 75 10.51 5.17 9.27
C GLU A 75 9.89 3.83 9.69
N ILE A 76 9.01 3.22 8.89
CA ILE A 76 8.46 1.89 9.14
C ILE A 76 9.59 0.84 9.20
N THR A 77 10.50 0.87 8.21
CA THR A 77 11.65 -0.05 8.19
C THR A 77 12.63 0.21 9.34
N ALA A 78 12.90 1.47 9.66
CA ALA A 78 13.77 1.85 10.79
C ALA A 78 13.22 1.38 12.16
N ARG A 79 11.90 1.29 12.29
CA ARG A 79 11.25 0.70 13.48
C ARG A 79 11.33 -0.83 13.52
N GLY A 80 11.95 -1.46 12.52
CA GLY A 80 12.18 -2.91 12.46
C GLY A 80 11.00 -3.73 11.92
N PHE A 81 9.99 -3.11 11.34
CA PHE A 81 8.91 -3.84 10.66
C PHE A 81 9.41 -4.46 9.35
N LYS A 82 8.95 -5.68 9.07
CA LYS A 82 9.19 -6.33 7.78
C LYS A 82 8.18 -5.77 6.76
N LEU A 83 8.63 -4.82 5.96
CA LEU A 83 7.77 -4.06 5.06
C LEU A 83 7.65 -4.71 3.68
N THR A 84 6.42 -4.91 3.23
CA THR A 84 6.07 -5.23 1.84
C THR A 84 5.18 -4.14 1.28
N VAL A 85 5.53 -3.60 0.11
CA VAL A 85 4.76 -2.57 -0.60
C VAL A 85 4.17 -3.18 -1.86
N ILE A 86 2.87 -3.06 -2.01
CA ILE A 86 2.14 -3.44 -3.22
C ILE A 86 1.61 -2.15 -3.84
N ALA A 87 2.09 -1.84 -5.02
CA ALA A 87 1.63 -0.69 -5.78
C ALA A 87 0.70 -1.16 -6.91
N PRO A 88 -0.63 -1.04 -6.75
CA PRO A 88 -1.56 -1.36 -7.81
C PRO A 88 -1.30 -0.49 -9.03
N ASP A 89 -1.21 -1.13 -10.19
CA ASP A 89 -1.08 -0.42 -11.46
C ASP A 89 -2.47 -0.09 -12.00
N THR A 90 -2.87 1.16 -11.87
CA THR A 90 -4.14 1.65 -12.39
C THR A 90 -4.02 2.29 -13.78
N LEU A 91 -2.79 2.43 -14.28
CA LEU A 91 -2.50 3.16 -15.51
C LEU A 91 -3.05 2.46 -16.75
N ASP A 92 -3.02 1.13 -16.78
CA ASP A 92 -3.59 0.37 -17.90
C ASP A 92 -5.10 0.54 -17.99
N TYR A 93 -5.78 0.59 -16.84
CA TYR A 93 -7.21 0.87 -16.77
C TYR A 93 -7.56 2.25 -17.33
N ASP A 94 -6.80 3.28 -16.97
CA ASP A 94 -6.99 4.64 -17.46
C ASP A 94 -6.66 4.76 -18.94
N ARG A 95 -5.66 4.02 -19.42
CA ARG A 95 -5.30 3.95 -20.85
C ARG A 95 -6.41 3.32 -21.69
N ASP A 96 -6.98 2.22 -21.25
CA ASP A 96 -8.07 1.55 -21.97
C ASP A 96 -9.33 2.39 -22.00
N SER A 97 -9.53 3.23 -20.99
CA SER A 97 -10.61 4.25 -20.96
C SER A 97 -10.32 5.47 -21.85
N ARG A 98 -9.16 5.54 -22.51
CA ARG A 98 -8.69 6.70 -23.31
C ARG A 98 -8.66 8.02 -22.53
N ILE A 99 -8.54 7.96 -21.22
CA ILE A 99 -8.51 9.12 -20.33
C ILE A 99 -7.15 9.81 -20.38
N ILE A 100 -6.08 9.03 -20.57
CA ILE A 100 -4.70 9.54 -20.57
C ILE A 100 -4.01 9.38 -21.93
N SER A 101 -3.20 10.37 -22.28
CA SER A 101 -2.38 10.31 -23.48
C SER A 101 -1.19 9.34 -23.32
N PRO A 102 -0.63 8.78 -24.40
CA PRO A 102 0.54 7.91 -24.32
C PRO A 102 1.73 8.53 -23.56
N THR A 103 1.98 9.82 -23.75
CA THR A 103 3.07 10.51 -23.06
C THR A 103 2.84 10.57 -21.55
N VAL A 104 1.62 10.85 -21.11
CA VAL A 104 1.26 10.85 -19.68
C VAL A 104 1.38 9.45 -19.12
N TYR A 105 0.92 8.43 -19.85
CA TYR A 105 1.07 7.04 -19.45
C TYR A 105 2.54 6.66 -19.19
N PHE A 106 3.43 6.92 -20.15
CA PHE A 106 4.86 6.58 -19.99
C PHE A 106 5.50 7.32 -18.82
N THR A 107 5.19 8.60 -18.62
CA THR A 107 5.71 9.39 -17.51
C THR A 107 5.23 8.87 -16.16
N ALA A 108 3.96 8.56 -16.04
CA ALA A 108 3.37 8.03 -14.81
C ALA A 108 3.89 6.61 -14.50
N SER A 109 4.03 5.77 -15.52
CA SER A 109 4.60 4.42 -15.37
C SER A 109 6.05 4.48 -14.88
N ALA A 110 6.89 5.32 -15.48
CA ALA A 110 8.27 5.52 -15.03
C ALA A 110 8.34 6.08 -13.60
N SER A 111 7.43 6.97 -13.24
CA SER A 111 7.33 7.51 -11.88
C SER A 111 6.99 6.41 -10.86
N LEU A 112 6.05 5.52 -11.16
CA LEU A 112 5.70 4.40 -10.31
C LEU A 112 6.87 3.43 -10.13
N ASP A 113 7.57 3.07 -11.21
CA ASP A 113 8.73 2.19 -11.17
C ASP A 113 9.88 2.79 -10.34
N ASN A 114 10.08 4.11 -10.43
CA ASN A 114 11.05 4.81 -9.59
C ASN A 114 10.69 4.74 -8.11
N LYS A 115 9.43 4.91 -7.75
CA LYS A 115 8.97 4.79 -6.35
C LYS A 115 9.10 3.37 -5.81
N ILE A 116 8.84 2.36 -6.63
CA ILE A 116 9.06 0.95 -6.27
C ILE A 116 10.55 0.70 -6.02
N THR A 117 11.40 1.21 -6.89
CA THR A 117 12.85 1.10 -6.74
C THR A 117 13.34 1.82 -5.48
N GLU A 118 12.82 3.00 -5.19
CA GLU A 118 13.09 3.73 -3.97
C GLU A 118 12.67 2.93 -2.73
N ALA A 119 11.45 2.37 -2.71
CA ALA A 119 10.99 1.54 -1.61
C ALA A 119 11.91 0.33 -1.37
N ARG A 120 12.39 -0.31 -2.43
CA ARG A 120 13.38 -1.41 -2.34
C ARG A 120 14.70 -0.95 -1.75
N SER A 121 15.19 0.22 -2.13
CA SER A 121 16.44 0.78 -1.59
C SER A 121 16.35 1.10 -0.09
N LEU A 122 15.14 1.33 0.42
CA LEU A 122 14.85 1.54 1.84
C LEU A 122 14.70 0.23 2.62
N GLY A 123 14.92 -0.92 1.99
CA GLY A 123 14.84 -2.24 2.62
C GLY A 123 13.44 -2.88 2.62
N ALA A 124 12.48 -2.28 1.93
CA ALA A 124 11.17 -2.90 1.73
C ALA A 124 11.20 -3.91 0.58
N ARG A 125 10.37 -4.94 0.66
CA ARG A 125 9.98 -5.69 -0.53
C ARG A 125 8.90 -4.89 -1.25
N ALA A 126 9.07 -4.60 -2.53
CA ALA A 126 8.10 -3.79 -3.26
C ALA A 126 7.81 -4.37 -4.64
N MET A 127 6.56 -4.33 -5.03
CA MET A 127 6.10 -4.83 -6.33
C MET A 127 5.02 -3.92 -6.93
N ARG A 128 5.05 -3.83 -8.25
CA ARG A 128 3.92 -3.38 -9.05
C ARG A 128 2.97 -4.55 -9.24
N TRP A 129 1.71 -4.34 -9.05
CA TRP A 129 0.70 -5.36 -9.20
C TRP A 129 -0.36 -4.91 -10.21
N ASN A 130 -0.56 -5.73 -11.25
CA ASN A 130 -1.66 -5.53 -12.17
C ASN A 130 -2.94 -6.07 -11.54
N PRO A 131 -3.98 -5.25 -11.33
CA PRO A 131 -5.24 -5.67 -10.72
C PRO A 131 -5.96 -6.81 -11.47
N ASP A 132 -5.71 -6.97 -12.77
CA ASP A 132 -6.27 -8.06 -13.56
C ASP A 132 -5.57 -9.41 -13.31
N SER A 133 -4.43 -9.40 -12.60
CA SER A 133 -3.69 -10.60 -12.23
C SER A 133 -4.06 -11.10 -10.83
N VAL A 134 -3.89 -12.41 -10.61
CA VAL A 134 -4.13 -13.01 -9.29
C VAL A 134 -3.04 -12.57 -8.31
N LEU A 135 -3.42 -11.77 -7.30
CA LEU A 135 -2.49 -11.19 -6.33
C LEU A 135 -1.65 -12.26 -5.60
N SER A 136 -2.22 -13.41 -5.27
CA SER A 136 -1.51 -14.48 -4.57
C SER A 136 -0.33 -15.04 -5.38
N THR A 137 -0.44 -15.11 -6.69
CA THR A 137 0.65 -15.57 -7.58
C THR A 137 1.78 -14.53 -7.58
N SER A 138 1.44 -13.26 -7.76
CA SER A 138 2.42 -12.16 -7.76
C SER A 138 3.12 -12.00 -6.41
N LEU A 139 2.40 -12.18 -5.29
CA LEU A 139 2.97 -12.14 -3.94
C LEU A 139 3.94 -13.28 -3.68
N ALA A 140 3.67 -14.48 -4.17
CA ALA A 140 4.53 -15.64 -3.97
C ALA A 140 5.95 -15.43 -4.56
N GLU A 141 6.07 -14.62 -5.61
CA GLU A 141 7.36 -14.27 -6.22
C GLU A 141 8.16 -13.25 -5.39
N VAL A 142 7.49 -12.39 -4.65
CA VAL A 142 8.14 -11.30 -3.87
C VAL A 142 8.48 -11.74 -2.44
N ILE A 143 7.75 -12.70 -1.89
CA ILE A 143 7.95 -13.16 -0.51
C ILE A 143 9.04 -14.25 -0.42
N ARG A 144 9.39 -14.90 -1.53
CA ARG A 144 10.56 -15.79 -1.61
C ARG A 144 11.86 -15.01 -1.48
#